data_011a3ebacff8987feb788457261b9bf9
#
_entry.id   011a3ebacff8987feb788457261b9bf9
#
_cell.length_a   1.000
_cell.length_b   1.000
_cell.length_c   1.000
_cell.angle_alpha   90.00
_cell.angle_beta   90.00
_cell.angle_gamma   90.00
#
_symmetry.space_group_name_H-M   'P 1'
#
loop_
_entity.id
_entity.type
_entity.pdbx_description
1 polymer ?
#
loop_
_entity_poly.entity_id
_entity_poly.type
_entity_poly.pdbx_seq_one_letter_code
_entity_poly.pdbx_strand_id
1 'polypeptide(L)'
;MKSIPNIKQQLADLNLALASLNAMNATVQSVMMCGRQPVIRIAKNGHCLKLIESGKATYNKFGCGEAGPYRQGVFEQHGCRIIWSESLH
;
A
#
# COMPACT_ATOMS: atom_id res chain seq x y z
N MET A 1 -10.16 26.70 -0.30
CA MET A 1 -8.75 26.33 -0.12
C MET A 1 -8.65 24.89 0.34
N LYS A 2 -7.77 24.14 -0.29
CA LYS A 2 -7.53 22.77 0.13
C LYS A 2 -6.88 22.73 1.49
N SER A 3 -7.46 22.03 2.43
CA SER A 3 -6.81 21.83 3.71
C SER A 3 -5.81 20.68 3.60
N ILE A 4 -4.65 20.87 4.20
CA ILE A 4 -3.66 19.82 4.32
C ILE A 4 -4.08 18.93 5.48
N PRO A 5 -4.10 17.59 5.30
CA PRO A 5 -4.45 16.71 6.42
C PRO A 5 -3.56 16.95 7.62
N ASN A 6 -4.17 16.95 8.79
CA ASN A 6 -3.47 17.14 10.04
C ASN A 6 -2.55 15.95 10.28
N ILE A 7 -1.32 16.20 10.73
CA ILE A 7 -0.35 15.13 10.99
C ILE A 7 -0.86 14.15 12.06
N LYS A 8 -1.62 14.63 13.03
CA LYS A 8 -2.21 13.76 14.04
C LYS A 8 -3.21 12.79 13.42
N GLN A 9 -4.00 13.27 12.46
CA GLN A 9 -4.96 12.42 11.75
C GLN A 9 -4.21 11.38 10.91
N GLN A 10 -3.15 11.80 10.23
CA GLN A 10 -2.34 10.88 9.44
C GLN A 10 -1.71 9.79 10.30
N LEU A 11 -1.24 10.15 11.49
CA LEU A 11 -0.66 9.18 12.42
C LEU A 11 -1.71 8.20 12.94
N ALA A 12 -2.92 8.69 13.23
CA ALA A 12 -4.02 7.82 13.65
C ALA A 12 -4.40 6.85 12.54
N ASP A 13 -4.53 7.35 11.31
CA ASP A 13 -4.82 6.53 10.14
C ASP A 13 -3.73 5.48 9.92
N LEU A 14 -2.47 5.90 10.05
CA LEU A 14 -1.33 5.00 9.90
C LEU A 14 -1.39 3.86 10.93
N ASN A 15 -1.69 4.17 12.19
CA ASN A 15 -1.79 3.15 13.23
C ASN A 15 -2.87 2.13 12.91
N LEU A 16 -4.02 2.59 12.45
CA LEU A 16 -5.12 1.70 12.07
C LEU A 16 -4.74 0.82 10.89
N ALA A 17 -4.08 1.41 9.89
CA ALA A 17 -3.65 0.67 8.71
C ALA A 17 -2.60 -0.38 9.08
N LEU A 18 -1.63 -0.03 9.92
CA LEU A 18 -0.60 -0.97 10.36
C LEU A 18 -1.20 -2.14 11.15
N ALA A 19 -2.17 -1.86 12.01
CA ALA A 19 -2.87 -2.92 12.74
C ALA A 19 -3.60 -3.87 11.79
N SER A 20 -4.25 -3.31 10.78
CA SER A 20 -4.97 -4.09 9.78
C SER A 20 -4.01 -4.95 8.95
N LEU A 21 -2.87 -4.37 8.55
CA LEU A 21 -1.86 -5.09 7.79
C LEU A 21 -1.24 -6.21 8.62
N ASN A 22 -1.03 -5.97 9.90
CA ASN A 22 -0.53 -7.00 10.80
C ASN A 22 -1.50 -8.18 10.89
N ALA A 23 -2.81 -7.90 10.90
CA ALA A 23 -3.83 -8.95 10.90
C ALA A 23 -3.82 -9.77 9.61
N MET A 24 -3.35 -9.18 8.50
CA MET A 24 -3.17 -9.88 7.23
C MET A 24 -1.84 -10.63 7.13
N ASN A 25 -1.03 -10.59 8.16
CA ASN A 25 0.35 -11.10 8.13
C ASN A 25 1.21 -10.41 7.06
N ALA A 26 0.90 -9.16 6.75
CA ALA A 26 1.67 -8.40 5.79
C ALA A 26 2.98 -7.94 6.41
N THR A 27 4.05 -8.00 5.64
CA THR A 27 5.36 -7.49 6.05
C THR A 27 5.52 -6.06 5.54
N VAL A 28 5.58 -5.11 6.44
CA VAL A 28 5.76 -3.70 6.09
C VAL A 28 7.23 -3.47 5.75
N GLN A 29 7.48 -2.97 4.55
CA GLN A 29 8.84 -2.68 4.07
C GLN A 29 9.22 -1.23 4.31
N SER A 30 8.29 -0.31 4.12
CA SER A 30 8.55 1.11 4.36
C SER A 30 7.25 1.86 4.55
N VAL A 31 7.35 3.03 5.16
CA VAL A 31 6.25 3.97 5.36
C VAL A 31 6.73 5.33 4.92
N MET A 32 5.93 5.99 4.09
CA MET A 32 6.25 7.33 3.61
C MET A 32 5.14 8.29 4.02
N MET A 33 5.48 9.29 4.80
CA MET A 33 4.53 10.30 5.26
C MET A 33 4.67 11.53 4.36
N CYS A 34 4.11 11.45 3.17
CA CYS A 34 4.20 12.55 2.22
C CYS A 34 2.84 12.84 1.62
N GLY A 35 2.62 14.12 1.28
CA GLY A 35 1.42 14.54 0.60
C GLY A 35 0.16 14.36 1.43
N ARG A 36 -0.89 13.88 0.81
CA ARG A 36 -2.22 13.81 1.39
C ARG A 36 -2.43 12.64 2.33
N GLN A 37 -1.68 11.57 2.14
CA GLN A 37 -1.91 10.36 2.90
C GLN A 37 -0.62 9.58 3.05
N PRO A 38 -0.52 8.81 4.13
CA PRO A 38 0.63 7.92 4.27
C PRO A 38 0.63 6.86 3.17
N VAL A 39 1.82 6.49 2.72
CA VAL A 39 2.02 5.41 1.75
C VAL A 39 2.80 4.31 2.44
N ILE A 40 2.25 3.11 2.46
CA ILE A 40 2.85 1.95 3.10
C ILE A 40 3.22 0.94 2.02
N ARG A 41 4.50 0.58 1.97
CA ARG A 41 4.96 -0.48 1.07
C ARG A 41 5.04 -1.78 1.84
N ILE A 42 4.43 -2.82 1.29
CA ILE A 42 4.43 -4.15 1.90
C ILE A 42 5.01 -5.17 0.93
N ALA A 43 5.43 -6.30 1.46
CA ALA A 43 5.81 -7.44 0.64
C ALA A 43 4.54 -8.12 0.12
N LYS A 44 4.60 -8.64 -1.10
CA LYS A 44 3.49 -9.41 -1.66
C LYS A 44 3.20 -10.63 -0.78
N ASN A 45 1.91 -10.90 -0.56
CA ASN A 45 1.48 -12.12 0.13
C ASN A 45 0.16 -12.61 -0.48
N GLY A 46 -0.37 -13.72 0.04
CA GLY A 46 -1.60 -14.32 -0.48
C GLY A 46 -2.82 -13.42 -0.40
N HIS A 47 -2.87 -12.52 0.57
CA HIS A 47 -3.97 -11.57 0.68
C HIS A 47 -4.00 -10.56 -0.45
N CYS A 48 -2.83 -10.22 -1.00
CA CYS A 48 -2.75 -9.28 -2.13
C CYS A 48 -3.52 -9.84 -3.32
N LEU A 49 -3.37 -11.13 -3.61
CA LEU A 49 -4.08 -11.75 -4.71
C LEU A 49 -5.59 -11.76 -4.46
N LYS A 50 -6.00 -12.06 -3.23
CA LYS A 50 -7.43 -12.03 -2.87
C LYS A 50 -8.01 -10.63 -3.02
N LEU A 51 -7.27 -9.61 -2.68
CA LEU A 51 -7.71 -8.22 -2.84
C LEU A 51 -7.90 -7.86 -4.32
N ILE A 52 -6.98 -8.31 -5.17
CA ILE A 52 -7.11 -8.13 -6.62
C ILE A 52 -8.36 -8.84 -7.14
N GLU A 53 -8.55 -10.10 -6.76
CA GLU A 53 -9.68 -10.90 -7.23
C GLU A 53 -11.02 -10.32 -6.80
N SER A 54 -11.09 -9.73 -5.61
CA SER A 54 -12.31 -9.14 -5.09
C SER A 54 -12.55 -7.71 -5.59
N GLY A 55 -11.62 -7.15 -6.34
CA GLY A 55 -11.74 -5.79 -6.85
C GLY A 55 -11.38 -4.69 -5.87
N LYS A 56 -10.90 -5.04 -4.68
CA LYS A 56 -10.48 -4.06 -3.67
C LYS A 56 -9.12 -3.46 -3.96
N ALA A 57 -8.28 -4.18 -4.71
CA ALA A 57 -6.98 -3.70 -5.13
C ALA A 57 -6.87 -3.82 -6.64
N THR A 58 -6.02 -2.99 -7.21
CA THR A 58 -5.76 -2.99 -8.66
C THR A 58 -4.28 -2.84 -8.92
N TYR A 59 -3.86 -3.20 -10.12
CA TYR A 59 -2.49 -2.91 -10.56
C TYR A 59 -2.49 -1.55 -11.21
N ASN A 60 -1.65 -0.66 -10.69
CA ASN A 60 -1.62 0.74 -11.14
C ASN A 60 -0.32 1.13 -11.84
N LYS A 61 0.66 0.25 -11.86
CA LYS A 61 1.96 0.58 -12.44
C LYS A 61 2.64 -0.68 -12.96
N PHE A 62 3.23 -0.55 -14.15
CA PHE A 62 4.07 -1.59 -14.74
C PHE A 62 5.42 -0.97 -15.06
N GLY A 63 6.49 -1.68 -14.81
CA GLY A 63 7.82 -1.15 -15.05
C GLY A 63 8.81 -2.26 -15.31
N CYS A 64 10.07 -1.86 -15.49
CA CYS A 64 11.18 -2.78 -15.68
C CYS A 64 12.34 -2.28 -14.85
N GLY A 65 12.76 -3.07 -13.87
CA GLY A 65 13.86 -2.76 -13.00
C GLY A 65 15.06 -3.68 -13.30
N GLU A 66 16.04 -3.64 -12.41
CA GLU A 66 17.24 -4.48 -12.55
C GLU A 66 16.90 -5.96 -12.55
N ALA A 67 15.88 -6.35 -11.80
CA ALA A 67 15.46 -7.75 -11.72
C ALA A 67 14.51 -8.15 -12.84
N GLY A 68 14.22 -7.25 -13.79
CA GLY A 68 13.32 -7.50 -14.90
C GLY A 68 11.98 -6.79 -14.75
N PRO A 69 10.96 -7.21 -15.51
CA PRO A 69 9.65 -6.56 -15.48
C PRO A 69 8.94 -6.82 -14.16
N TYR A 70 8.17 -5.83 -13.72
CA TYR A 70 7.37 -5.93 -12.50
C TYR A 70 6.07 -5.15 -12.66
N ARG A 71 5.16 -5.39 -11.75
CA ARG A 71 3.94 -4.59 -11.63
C ARG A 71 3.72 -4.23 -10.16
N GLN A 72 2.99 -3.14 -9.95
CA GLN A 72 2.69 -2.66 -8.62
C GLN A 72 1.19 -2.74 -8.39
N GLY A 73 0.82 -3.37 -7.28
CA GLY A 73 -0.55 -3.37 -6.82
C GLY A 73 -0.78 -2.27 -5.80
N VAL A 74 -2.01 -1.80 -5.71
CA VAL A 74 -2.37 -0.73 -4.79
C VAL A 74 -3.78 -0.93 -4.25
N PHE A 75 -3.98 -0.62 -2.99
CA PHE A 75 -5.31 -0.48 -2.41
C PHE A 75 -5.26 0.59 -1.32
N GLU A 76 -6.44 1.05 -0.92
CA GLU A 76 -6.55 2.05 0.13
C GLU A 76 -7.26 1.47 1.33
N GLN A 77 -6.77 1.82 2.51
CA GLN A 77 -7.33 1.34 3.75
C GLN A 77 -7.02 2.32 4.87
N HIS A 78 -8.04 2.69 5.65
CA HIS A 78 -7.89 3.61 6.78
C HIS A 78 -7.19 4.91 6.40
N GLY A 79 -7.50 5.45 5.23
CA GLY A 79 -6.90 6.70 4.78
C GLY A 79 -5.46 6.58 4.29
N CYS A 80 -4.91 5.37 4.21
CA CYS A 80 -3.55 5.14 3.75
C CYS A 80 -3.56 4.44 2.39
N ARG A 81 -2.54 4.71 1.59
CA ARG A 81 -2.32 4.01 0.33
C ARG A 81 -1.32 2.88 0.59
N ILE A 82 -1.70 1.66 0.24
CA ILE A 82 -0.86 0.49 0.46
C ILE A 82 -0.45 -0.06 -0.90
N ILE A 83 0.85 -0.27 -1.09
CA ILE A 83 1.41 -0.72 -2.35
C ILE A 83 2.32 -1.93 -2.14
N TRP A 84 2.41 -2.77 -3.18
CA TRP A 84 3.37 -3.86 -3.22
C TRP A 84 3.86 -4.02 -4.65
N SER A 85 5.05 -4.59 -4.80
CA SER A 85 5.60 -4.89 -6.12
C SER A 85 5.68 -6.40 -6.29
N GLU A 86 5.44 -6.87 -7.50
CA GLU A 86 5.61 -8.28 -7.82
C GLU A 86 6.33 -8.43 -9.15
N SER A 87 7.26 -9.38 -9.16
CA SER A 87 8.00 -9.71 -10.37
C SER A 87 7.11 -10.42 -11.37
N LEU A 88 7.31 -10.14 -12.65
CA LEU A 88 6.59 -10.79 -13.74
C LEU A 88 7.40 -11.93 -14.38
N HIS A 89 8.46 -12.36 -13.72
CA HIS A 89 9.23 -13.50 -14.18
C HIS A 89 8.48 -14.81 -14.00
#